data_073a94f3fd49998233b7ebd697463ca4
#
_entry.id   073a94f3fd49998233b7ebd697463ca4
#
_cell.length_a   1.000
_cell.length_b   1.000
_cell.length_c   1.000
_cell.angle_alpha   90.00
_cell.angle_beta   90.00
_cell.angle_gamma   90.00
#
_symmetry.space_group_name_H-M   'P 1'
#
loop_
_entity.id
_entity.type
_entity.pdbx_description
1 polymer ?
#
loop_
_entity_poly.entity_id
_entity_poly.type
_entity_poly.pdbx_seq_one_letter_code
_entity_poly.pdbx_strand_id
1 'polypeptide(L)'
;MIPIKKSNSKQVYEFCRDIYEKLPEKDELDMLIFKNFGSHNGLEDYFTQQDKAFLKLMMADYSTLLKIKEKIDSSSDVEWVFKIHVEKFSDLVNQIYSHLKNDFIEKCDEEIKQSKIGNIRGVSTSINLKRILSYETDDNLDKIRKKKNLTDNIRIIVDRTKNTREFIDLIKKNLKSEFLKDFEDIFPDKMDTLVEMMSSKKSFNDLVQSYKFDGIHTKKSHTVLKDYVVERYKEKLESHYNKIDKKELVRITGVTVCPYCNRNFINVTEEANTSQLDHFFPKNEYPLFALCFYNLIPSCYGCNNKKSTSKFYISPYDESITDIDELLKFSLNIKSADFINNSESIDIIIKDDISEEELKQLESKDKLSVRQKLLKDKYVIDTRSLYKLHADIVQELLWKHEIYNKDYKSGLYQIFVDSGKSFSDSEIDRMIVGYYTDKENYGNRPLSKMVTDISKEIGLVGEEG
;
A
#
# COMPACT_ATOMS: atom_id res chain seq x y z
N MET A 1 11.63 9.92 17.61
CA MET A 1 11.71 9.43 16.21
C MET A 1 13.04 9.91 15.66
N ILE A 2 13.71 9.09 14.89
CA ILE A 2 14.98 9.46 14.26
C ILE A 2 14.71 9.67 12.77
N PRO A 3 15.03 10.83 12.19
CA PRO A 3 14.91 11.05 10.76
C PRO A 3 15.80 10.08 9.97
N ILE A 4 15.31 9.62 8.83
CA ILE A 4 16.08 8.84 7.87
C ILE A 4 16.61 9.82 6.81
N LYS A 5 17.94 9.85 6.64
CA LYS A 5 18.56 10.69 5.59
C LYS A 5 18.10 10.24 4.21
N LYS A 6 17.96 11.20 3.30
CA LYS A 6 17.60 10.90 1.91
C LYS A 6 18.62 9.96 1.28
N SER A 7 18.13 8.87 0.72
CA SER A 7 18.98 7.87 0.06
C SER A 7 19.52 8.37 -1.28
N ASN A 8 20.59 7.75 -1.75
CA ASN A 8 21.17 8.09 -3.06
C ASN A 8 20.16 7.86 -4.17
N SER A 9 19.82 8.91 -4.91
CA SER A 9 18.78 8.89 -5.94
C SER A 9 19.03 7.86 -7.04
N LYS A 10 20.29 7.58 -7.38
CA LYS A 10 20.64 6.56 -8.38
C LYS A 10 20.32 5.15 -7.87
N GLN A 11 20.66 4.85 -6.61
CA GLN A 11 20.37 3.54 -6.00
C GLN A 11 18.85 3.33 -5.86
N VAL A 12 18.12 4.36 -5.45
CA VAL A 12 16.65 4.31 -5.37
C VAL A 12 16.04 4.08 -6.76
N TYR A 13 16.55 4.77 -7.79
CA TYR A 13 16.10 4.56 -9.17
C TYR A 13 16.34 3.13 -9.64
N GLU A 14 17.56 2.61 -9.47
CA GLU A 14 17.91 1.25 -9.90
C GLU A 14 17.03 0.21 -9.19
N PHE A 15 16.83 0.34 -7.89
CA PHE A 15 15.96 -0.53 -7.11
C PHE A 15 14.50 -0.48 -7.60
N CYS A 16 13.93 0.70 -7.74
CA CYS A 16 12.54 0.86 -8.20
C CYS A 16 12.35 0.39 -9.64
N ARG A 17 13.31 0.68 -10.53
CA ARG A 17 13.28 0.24 -11.93
C ARG A 17 13.28 -1.28 -12.03
N ASP A 18 14.11 -1.98 -11.26
CA ASP A 18 14.20 -3.44 -11.31
C ASP A 18 12.90 -4.13 -10.86
N ILE A 19 12.13 -3.48 -9.99
CA ILE A 19 10.78 -3.92 -9.61
C ILE A 19 9.80 -3.58 -10.74
N TYR A 20 9.79 -2.33 -11.20
CA TYR A 20 8.88 -1.81 -12.21
C TYR A 20 8.92 -2.63 -13.51
N GLU A 21 10.12 -2.97 -14.01
CA GLU A 21 10.26 -3.75 -15.25
C GLU A 21 9.66 -5.17 -15.14
N LYS A 22 9.52 -5.69 -13.95
CA LYS A 22 8.91 -7.00 -13.66
C LYS A 22 7.40 -6.95 -13.43
N LEU A 23 6.78 -5.75 -13.45
CA LEU A 23 5.34 -5.60 -13.23
C LEU A 23 4.58 -5.87 -14.54
N PRO A 24 3.71 -6.88 -14.60
CA PRO A 24 2.86 -7.12 -15.76
C PRO A 24 1.88 -5.97 -16.02
N GLU A 25 1.48 -5.26 -14.97
CA GLU A 25 0.51 -4.17 -15.01
C GLU A 25 1.13 -2.78 -15.21
N LYS A 26 2.43 -2.65 -15.52
CA LYS A 26 3.13 -1.37 -15.56
C LYS A 26 2.46 -0.33 -16.48
N ASP A 27 2.06 -0.74 -17.67
CA ASP A 27 1.44 0.19 -18.64
C ASP A 27 0.08 0.68 -18.16
N GLU A 28 -0.69 -0.18 -17.50
CA GLU A 28 -1.98 0.15 -16.90
C GLU A 28 -1.80 1.11 -15.70
N LEU A 29 -0.80 0.84 -14.85
CA LEU A 29 -0.44 1.68 -13.72
C LEU A 29 0.09 3.05 -14.17
N ASP A 30 0.92 3.10 -15.20
CA ASP A 30 1.43 4.36 -15.76
C ASP A 30 0.29 5.25 -16.23
N MET A 31 -0.65 4.68 -16.98
CA MET A 31 -1.82 5.43 -17.45
C MET A 31 -2.70 5.89 -16.29
N LEU A 32 -2.93 5.04 -15.30
CA LEU A 32 -3.69 5.37 -14.10
C LEU A 32 -3.08 6.57 -13.37
N ILE A 33 -1.77 6.53 -13.12
CA ILE A 33 -1.05 7.59 -12.42
C ILE A 33 -1.06 8.88 -13.22
N PHE A 34 -0.69 8.84 -14.50
CA PHE A 34 -0.62 10.02 -15.33
C PHE A 34 -1.98 10.74 -15.45
N LYS A 35 -3.06 9.99 -15.73
CA LYS A 35 -4.39 10.59 -15.88
C LYS A 35 -4.94 11.21 -14.61
N ASN A 36 -4.59 10.67 -13.45
CA ASN A 36 -5.17 11.15 -12.20
C ASN A 36 -4.34 12.19 -11.48
N PHE A 37 -3.04 12.20 -11.70
CA PHE A 37 -2.13 13.08 -10.99
C PHE A 37 -1.36 14.03 -11.91
N GLY A 38 -1.24 13.73 -13.21
CA GLY A 38 -0.47 14.53 -14.17
C GLY A 38 -1.04 15.92 -14.47
N SER A 39 -2.31 16.21 -14.16
CA SER A 39 -2.93 17.52 -14.29
C SER A 39 -3.37 18.12 -12.95
N HIS A 40 -2.88 17.58 -11.83
CA HIS A 40 -3.29 17.99 -10.49
C HIS A 40 -2.33 19.02 -9.92
N ASN A 41 -2.85 20.13 -9.36
CA ASN A 41 -2.07 21.23 -8.79
C ASN A 41 -0.93 20.76 -7.88
N GLY A 42 0.31 21.07 -8.28
CA GLY A 42 1.54 20.73 -7.59
C GLY A 42 2.07 19.30 -7.86
N LEU A 43 1.51 18.59 -8.85
CA LEU A 43 2.00 17.29 -9.34
C LEU A 43 2.23 17.30 -10.86
N GLU A 44 1.83 18.37 -11.58
CA GLU A 44 1.95 18.48 -13.03
C GLU A 44 3.41 18.40 -13.48
N ASP A 45 4.30 19.09 -12.77
CA ASP A 45 5.73 19.07 -13.05
C ASP A 45 6.39 17.72 -12.71
N TYR A 46 5.75 16.93 -11.84
CA TYR A 46 6.24 15.63 -11.45
C TYR A 46 5.83 14.53 -12.43
N PHE A 47 4.55 14.49 -12.84
CA PHE A 47 4.03 13.51 -13.80
C PHE A 47 3.83 14.12 -15.19
N THR A 48 4.91 14.53 -15.81
CA THR A 48 4.90 15.23 -17.13
C THR A 48 4.60 14.30 -18.31
N GLN A 49 4.79 13.00 -18.16
CA GLN A 49 4.61 12.00 -19.22
C GLN A 49 3.95 10.74 -18.65
N GLN A 50 3.17 10.07 -19.50
CA GLN A 50 2.55 8.80 -19.12
C GLN A 50 3.59 7.69 -18.95
N ASP A 51 4.59 7.63 -19.83
CA ASP A 51 5.66 6.62 -19.77
C ASP A 51 6.37 6.68 -18.41
N LYS A 52 6.44 5.53 -17.75
CA LYS A 52 7.08 5.36 -16.43
C LYS A 52 6.49 6.23 -15.31
N ALA A 53 5.22 6.64 -15.42
CA ALA A 53 4.57 7.45 -14.38
C ALA A 53 4.49 6.68 -13.04
N PHE A 54 4.25 5.36 -13.07
CA PHE A 54 4.26 4.54 -11.87
C PHE A 54 5.67 4.38 -11.29
N LEU A 55 6.70 4.26 -12.13
CA LEU A 55 8.09 4.26 -11.67
C LEU A 55 8.44 5.56 -10.94
N LYS A 56 7.99 6.72 -11.47
CA LYS A 56 8.13 8.01 -10.77
C LYS A 56 7.41 8.00 -9.42
N LEU A 57 6.19 7.43 -9.35
CA LEU A 57 5.47 7.27 -8.09
C LEU A 57 6.25 6.41 -7.10
N MET A 58 6.83 5.30 -7.54
CA MET A 58 7.64 4.42 -6.67
C MET A 58 8.85 5.14 -6.07
N MET A 59 9.38 6.16 -6.75
CA MET A 59 10.51 6.98 -6.32
C MET A 59 10.09 8.28 -5.62
N ALA A 60 8.79 8.57 -5.55
CA ALA A 60 8.27 9.81 -5.00
C ALA A 60 8.67 9.95 -3.53
N ASP A 61 9.19 11.13 -3.17
CA ASP A 61 9.50 11.45 -1.78
C ASP A 61 8.23 11.55 -0.92
N TYR A 62 8.41 11.61 0.39
CA TYR A 62 7.29 11.63 1.32
C TYR A 62 6.32 12.80 1.06
N SER A 63 6.84 13.98 0.72
CA SER A 63 6.01 15.17 0.46
C SER A 63 5.11 14.97 -0.75
N THR A 64 5.64 14.36 -1.80
CA THR A 64 4.89 14.01 -3.01
C THR A 64 3.87 12.91 -2.74
N LEU A 65 4.24 11.86 -1.99
CA LEU A 65 3.31 10.81 -1.56
C LEU A 65 2.14 11.38 -0.74
N LEU A 66 2.41 12.36 0.12
CA LEU A 66 1.37 13.02 0.93
C LEU A 66 0.36 13.74 0.04
N LYS A 67 0.80 14.51 -0.96
CA LYS A 67 -0.08 15.19 -1.94
C LYS A 67 -0.93 14.18 -2.73
N ILE A 68 -0.33 13.08 -3.17
CA ILE A 68 -1.05 12.02 -3.89
C ILE A 68 -2.10 11.37 -2.97
N LYS A 69 -1.73 11.11 -1.70
CA LYS A 69 -2.68 10.60 -0.70
C LYS A 69 -3.87 11.53 -0.50
N GLU A 70 -3.62 12.82 -0.33
CA GLU A 70 -4.67 13.84 -0.19
C GLU A 70 -5.61 13.84 -1.38
N LYS A 71 -5.08 13.70 -2.59
CA LYS A 71 -5.88 13.58 -3.82
C LYS A 71 -6.72 12.29 -3.83
N ILE A 72 -6.16 11.17 -3.43
CA ILE A 72 -6.88 9.90 -3.33
C ILE A 72 -8.03 10.01 -2.31
N ASP A 73 -7.78 10.63 -1.16
CA ASP A 73 -8.78 10.77 -0.10
C ASP A 73 -9.88 11.79 -0.44
N SER A 74 -9.57 12.82 -1.22
CA SER A 74 -10.52 13.86 -1.63
C SER A 74 -11.25 13.55 -2.93
N SER A 75 -10.90 12.45 -3.62
CA SER A 75 -11.54 12.12 -4.90
C SER A 75 -13.00 11.73 -4.68
N SER A 76 -13.89 12.44 -5.41
CA SER A 76 -15.27 12.01 -5.65
C SER A 76 -15.31 10.96 -6.76
N ASP A 77 -16.50 10.56 -7.19
CA ASP A 77 -16.68 9.73 -8.37
C ASP A 77 -15.99 10.35 -9.58
N VAL A 78 -15.05 9.60 -10.14
CA VAL A 78 -14.26 10.01 -11.30
C VAL A 78 -14.49 9.02 -12.42
N GLU A 79 -14.63 9.51 -13.61
CA GLU A 79 -14.65 8.66 -14.79
C GLU A 79 -13.23 8.20 -15.11
N TRP A 80 -13.01 6.89 -15.05
CA TRP A 80 -11.74 6.28 -15.36
C TRP A 80 -11.76 5.64 -16.73
N VAL A 81 -10.78 5.98 -17.54
CA VAL A 81 -10.52 5.25 -18.77
C VAL A 81 -9.18 4.55 -18.62
N PHE A 82 -9.17 3.25 -18.63
CA PHE A 82 -7.95 2.47 -18.57
C PHE A 82 -7.89 1.44 -19.70
N LYS A 83 -6.66 1.10 -20.11
CA LYS A 83 -6.44 0.11 -21.14
C LYS A 83 -6.45 -1.29 -20.54
N ILE A 84 -7.21 -2.19 -21.13
CA ILE A 84 -7.27 -3.60 -20.76
C ILE A 84 -6.44 -4.39 -21.76
N HIS A 85 -5.52 -5.22 -21.27
CA HIS A 85 -4.71 -6.10 -22.12
C HIS A 85 -5.62 -7.10 -22.86
N VAL A 86 -5.34 -7.36 -24.13
CA VAL A 86 -6.17 -8.22 -25.01
C VAL A 86 -6.42 -9.60 -24.42
N GLU A 87 -5.40 -10.21 -23.79
CA GLU A 87 -5.57 -11.54 -23.18
C GLU A 87 -6.61 -11.51 -22.04
N LYS A 88 -6.52 -10.54 -21.14
CA LYS A 88 -7.50 -10.37 -20.04
C LYS A 88 -8.88 -9.98 -20.56
N PHE A 89 -8.93 -9.21 -21.63
CA PHE A 89 -10.16 -8.88 -22.31
C PHE A 89 -10.80 -10.12 -22.95
N SER A 90 -10.03 -10.96 -23.61
CA SER A 90 -10.52 -12.21 -24.18
C SER A 90 -11.07 -13.16 -23.13
N ASP A 91 -10.41 -13.24 -21.96
CA ASP A 91 -10.88 -14.06 -20.83
C ASP A 91 -12.18 -13.50 -20.22
N LEU A 92 -12.27 -12.19 -20.01
CA LEU A 92 -13.47 -11.52 -19.52
C LEU A 92 -14.66 -11.77 -20.48
N VAL A 93 -14.43 -11.60 -21.77
CA VAL A 93 -15.43 -11.82 -22.82
C VAL A 93 -15.88 -13.29 -22.85
N ASN A 94 -14.97 -14.25 -22.69
CA ASN A 94 -15.31 -15.66 -22.59
C ASN A 94 -16.11 -15.99 -21.31
N GLN A 95 -15.82 -15.35 -20.19
CA GLN A 95 -16.58 -15.50 -18.94
C GLN A 95 -17.99 -14.95 -19.10
N ILE A 96 -18.15 -13.75 -19.66
CA ILE A 96 -19.44 -13.12 -19.94
C ILE A 96 -20.25 -14.03 -20.87
N TYR A 97 -19.66 -14.51 -21.97
CA TYR A 97 -20.32 -15.42 -22.90
C TYR A 97 -20.81 -16.70 -22.23
N SER A 98 -19.98 -17.33 -21.42
CA SER A 98 -20.33 -18.56 -20.72
C SER A 98 -21.46 -18.35 -19.72
N HIS A 99 -21.49 -17.21 -19.05
CA HIS A 99 -22.50 -16.87 -18.06
C HIS A 99 -23.87 -16.55 -18.72
N LEU A 100 -23.85 -15.71 -19.74
CA LEU A 100 -25.04 -15.40 -20.53
C LEU A 100 -25.67 -16.66 -21.11
N LYS A 101 -24.86 -17.57 -21.62
CA LYS A 101 -25.31 -18.84 -22.16
C LYS A 101 -25.95 -19.74 -21.09
N ASN A 102 -25.40 -19.80 -19.90
CA ASN A 102 -25.94 -20.59 -18.79
C ASN A 102 -27.23 -19.98 -18.24
N ASP A 103 -27.30 -18.68 -18.02
CA ASP A 103 -28.49 -17.98 -17.53
C ASP A 103 -29.67 -18.10 -18.53
N PHE A 104 -29.36 -18.07 -19.81
CA PHE A 104 -30.38 -18.29 -20.85
C PHE A 104 -30.97 -19.71 -20.80
N ILE A 105 -30.13 -20.73 -20.64
CA ILE A 105 -30.53 -22.13 -20.52
C ILE A 105 -31.43 -22.33 -19.30
N GLU A 106 -31.03 -21.80 -18.14
CA GLU A 106 -31.80 -21.92 -16.89
C GLU A 106 -33.20 -21.29 -17.02
N LYS A 107 -33.30 -20.11 -17.66
CA LYS A 107 -34.59 -19.43 -17.82
C LYS A 107 -35.49 -20.08 -18.83
N CYS A 108 -34.97 -20.63 -19.92
CA CYS A 108 -35.73 -21.43 -20.82
C CYS A 108 -36.28 -22.68 -20.12
N ASP A 109 -35.51 -23.32 -19.25
CA ASP A 109 -35.96 -24.47 -18.45
C ASP A 109 -37.02 -24.07 -17.42
N GLU A 110 -36.96 -22.87 -16.82
CA GLU A 110 -37.98 -22.35 -15.90
C GLU A 110 -39.29 -22.00 -16.61
N GLU A 111 -39.22 -21.33 -17.76
CA GLU A 111 -40.44 -21.03 -18.54
C GLU A 111 -41.14 -22.30 -19.05
N ILE A 112 -40.38 -23.32 -19.44
CA ILE A 112 -40.91 -24.62 -19.80
C ILE A 112 -41.60 -25.29 -18.61
N LYS A 113 -41.00 -25.21 -17.42
CA LYS A 113 -41.61 -25.74 -16.18
C LYS A 113 -42.89 -24.98 -15.78
N GLN A 114 -42.91 -23.64 -15.93
CA GLN A 114 -44.03 -22.78 -15.57
C GLN A 114 -45.20 -22.86 -16.56
N SER A 115 -44.97 -23.21 -17.84
CA SER A 115 -45.99 -23.20 -18.90
C SER A 115 -47.00 -24.32 -18.82
N LYS A 116 -47.03 -25.15 -17.75
CA LYS A 116 -47.96 -26.28 -17.54
C LYS A 116 -48.17 -27.21 -18.77
N ILE A 117 -47.22 -27.22 -19.67
CA ILE A 117 -47.23 -28.12 -20.80
C ILE A 117 -46.84 -29.50 -20.27
N GLY A 118 -47.87 -30.21 -19.94
CA GLY A 118 -48.05 -31.53 -19.45
C GLY A 118 -46.85 -32.40 -19.16
N ASN A 119 -46.91 -33.12 -18.07
CA ASN A 119 -46.05 -34.21 -17.62
C ASN A 119 -45.44 -35.01 -18.78
N ILE A 120 -44.29 -34.59 -19.28
CA ILE A 120 -43.44 -35.43 -20.11
C ILE A 120 -42.28 -35.91 -19.27
N ARG A 121 -42.41 -37.13 -18.77
CA ARG A 121 -41.35 -37.85 -18.03
C ARG A 121 -40.15 -38.05 -18.96
N GLY A 122 -38.97 -37.56 -18.53
CA GLY A 122 -37.73 -38.24 -18.83
C GLY A 122 -36.80 -37.63 -19.89
N VAL A 123 -36.89 -36.31 -20.24
CA VAL A 123 -35.85 -35.69 -21.11
C VAL A 123 -35.30 -34.42 -20.47
N SER A 124 -34.01 -34.42 -20.18
CA SER A 124 -33.29 -33.24 -19.74
C SER A 124 -33.23 -32.21 -20.87
N THR A 125 -34.07 -31.18 -20.81
CA THR A 125 -34.13 -30.05 -21.76
C THR A 125 -32.79 -29.30 -21.89
N SER A 126 -32.00 -29.27 -20.84
CA SER A 126 -30.70 -28.57 -20.80
C SER A 126 -29.70 -29.10 -21.85
N ILE A 127 -29.68 -30.40 -22.13
CA ILE A 127 -28.74 -31.01 -23.10
C ILE A 127 -29.08 -30.58 -24.52
N ASN A 128 -30.36 -30.47 -24.82
CA ASN A 128 -30.85 -30.13 -26.16
C ASN A 128 -30.66 -28.61 -26.44
N LEU A 129 -30.90 -27.75 -25.46
CA LEU A 129 -30.65 -26.31 -25.58
C LEU A 129 -29.19 -25.97 -25.74
N LYS A 130 -28.26 -26.60 -24.96
CA LYS A 130 -26.82 -26.50 -25.18
C LYS A 130 -26.43 -26.89 -26.62
N ARG A 131 -27.08 -27.89 -27.19
CA ARG A 131 -26.83 -28.36 -28.56
C ARG A 131 -27.36 -27.39 -29.60
N ILE A 132 -28.51 -26.73 -29.34
CA ILE A 132 -29.09 -25.69 -30.20
C ILE A 132 -28.22 -24.44 -30.21
N LEU A 133 -27.80 -23.98 -29.03
CA LEU A 133 -26.92 -22.81 -28.87
C LEU A 133 -25.47 -23.03 -29.39
N SER A 134 -25.10 -24.26 -29.77
CA SER A 134 -23.80 -24.56 -30.38
C SER A 134 -23.80 -24.48 -31.91
N TYR A 135 -24.92 -24.15 -32.56
CA TYR A 135 -25.03 -24.03 -34.04
C TYR A 135 -24.94 -22.57 -34.49
N GLU A 136 -24.27 -22.34 -35.61
CA GLU A 136 -23.84 -21.05 -36.16
C GLU A 136 -24.83 -20.55 -37.25
N THR A 137 -25.43 -19.36 -37.12
CA THR A 137 -26.19 -18.54 -38.08
C THR A 137 -27.73 -18.67 -38.12
N ASP A 138 -28.41 -17.62 -38.65
CA ASP A 138 -29.90 -17.54 -38.83
C ASP A 138 -30.50 -18.70 -39.65
N ASP A 139 -29.75 -19.22 -40.60
CA ASP A 139 -30.01 -20.47 -41.27
C ASP A 139 -30.26 -21.65 -40.31
N ASN A 140 -29.89 -21.52 -39.06
CA ASN A 140 -30.00 -22.57 -38.07
C ASN A 140 -31.32 -22.62 -37.35
N LEU A 141 -32.02 -21.49 -37.18
CA LEU A 141 -33.42 -21.52 -36.71
C LEU A 141 -34.28 -22.31 -37.66
N ASP A 142 -34.10 -22.13 -38.97
CA ASP A 142 -34.79 -22.89 -39.99
C ASP A 142 -34.31 -24.34 -40.11
N LYS A 143 -33.00 -24.59 -39.89
CA LYS A 143 -32.45 -25.97 -39.81
C LYS A 143 -32.96 -26.68 -38.55
N ILE A 144 -33.12 -25.95 -37.45
CA ILE A 144 -33.69 -26.47 -36.21
C ILE A 144 -35.20 -26.77 -36.41
N ARG A 145 -35.95 -25.87 -37.06
CA ARG A 145 -37.34 -26.10 -37.42
C ARG A 145 -37.53 -27.35 -38.31
N LYS A 146 -36.57 -27.66 -39.14
CA LYS A 146 -36.58 -28.82 -40.05
C LYS A 146 -36.11 -30.13 -39.43
N LYS A 147 -35.54 -30.12 -38.20
CA LYS A 147 -35.09 -31.36 -37.52
C LYS A 147 -36.29 -32.16 -36.99
N LYS A 148 -36.43 -33.38 -37.47
CA LYS A 148 -37.52 -34.32 -37.06
C LYS A 148 -37.47 -34.80 -35.61
N ASN A 149 -36.34 -34.65 -34.93
CA ASN A 149 -36.08 -35.19 -33.57
C ASN A 149 -36.05 -34.11 -32.48
N LEU A 150 -36.66 -32.95 -32.69
CA LEU A 150 -36.87 -31.96 -31.64
C LEU A 150 -37.95 -32.46 -30.68
N THR A 151 -37.71 -32.41 -29.38
CA THR A 151 -38.77 -32.61 -28.40
C THR A 151 -39.81 -31.52 -28.56
N ASP A 152 -41.07 -31.84 -28.32
CA ASP A 152 -42.20 -30.92 -28.54
C ASP A 152 -42.02 -29.58 -27.80
N ASN A 153 -41.34 -29.58 -26.65
CA ASN A 153 -41.03 -28.38 -25.87
C ASN A 153 -40.07 -27.41 -26.58
N ILE A 154 -39.05 -27.93 -27.26
CA ILE A 154 -38.13 -27.10 -28.02
C ILE A 154 -38.83 -26.57 -29.28
N ARG A 155 -39.68 -27.35 -29.87
CA ARG A 155 -40.52 -26.95 -31.03
C ARG A 155 -41.41 -25.76 -30.66
N ILE A 156 -42.04 -25.78 -29.48
CA ILE A 156 -42.91 -24.71 -28.98
C ILE A 156 -42.13 -23.41 -28.77
N ILE A 157 -40.89 -23.46 -28.23
CA ILE A 157 -40.04 -22.27 -28.02
C ILE A 157 -39.59 -21.70 -29.37
N VAL A 158 -39.17 -22.55 -30.30
CA VAL A 158 -38.73 -22.15 -31.63
C VAL A 158 -39.90 -21.65 -32.47
N ASP A 159 -41.08 -22.22 -32.32
CA ASP A 159 -42.30 -21.82 -33.03
C ASP A 159 -42.95 -20.55 -32.47
N ARG A 160 -42.74 -20.22 -31.20
CA ARG A 160 -43.16 -18.96 -30.56
C ARG A 160 -42.27 -17.76 -30.93
N THR A 161 -41.02 -17.99 -31.32
CA THR A 161 -40.12 -16.95 -31.81
C THR A 161 -40.26 -16.83 -33.32
N LYS A 162 -40.88 -15.74 -33.78
CA LYS A 162 -41.13 -15.51 -35.22
C LYS A 162 -39.84 -15.16 -35.97
N ASN A 163 -38.89 -14.55 -35.29
CA ASN A 163 -37.60 -14.14 -35.84
C ASN A 163 -36.52 -14.06 -34.74
N THR A 164 -35.30 -13.96 -35.15
CA THR A 164 -34.13 -13.82 -34.29
C THR A 164 -34.25 -12.64 -33.34
N ARG A 165 -34.94 -11.57 -33.74
CA ARG A 165 -35.13 -10.34 -32.94
C ARG A 165 -36.03 -10.57 -31.71
N GLU A 166 -37.11 -11.35 -31.85
CA GLU A 166 -37.96 -11.71 -30.70
C GLU A 166 -37.23 -12.64 -29.71
N PHE A 167 -36.40 -13.51 -30.24
CA PHE A 167 -35.51 -14.35 -29.44
C PHE A 167 -34.49 -13.49 -28.65
N ILE A 168 -33.95 -12.48 -29.30
CA ILE A 168 -33.06 -11.48 -28.75
C ILE A 168 -33.73 -10.65 -27.65
N ASP A 169 -34.95 -10.16 -27.90
CA ASP A 169 -35.70 -9.37 -26.92
C ASP A 169 -36.08 -10.19 -25.68
N LEU A 170 -36.32 -11.48 -25.85
CA LEU A 170 -36.59 -12.41 -24.76
C LEU A 170 -35.35 -12.60 -23.88
N ILE A 171 -34.16 -12.71 -24.50
CA ILE A 171 -32.87 -12.79 -23.78
C ILE A 171 -32.55 -11.49 -23.05
N LYS A 172 -32.67 -10.33 -23.73
CA LYS A 172 -32.45 -9.02 -23.13
C LYS A 172 -33.31 -8.77 -21.89
N LYS A 173 -34.55 -9.18 -21.93
CA LYS A 173 -35.52 -9.01 -20.83
C LYS A 173 -35.18 -9.86 -19.61
N ASN A 174 -34.38 -10.89 -19.77
CA ASN A 174 -34.15 -11.93 -18.79
C ASN A 174 -32.72 -12.02 -18.24
N LEU A 175 -31.73 -11.30 -18.81
CA LEU A 175 -30.35 -11.33 -18.35
C LEU A 175 -30.16 -10.49 -17.09
N LYS A 176 -29.36 -10.99 -16.16
CA LYS A 176 -29.00 -10.25 -14.95
C LYS A 176 -28.18 -8.99 -15.29
N SER A 177 -28.62 -7.87 -14.72
CA SER A 177 -28.11 -6.53 -15.03
C SER A 177 -26.60 -6.31 -14.90
N GLU A 178 -25.95 -7.10 -14.07
CA GLU A 178 -24.54 -6.94 -13.72
C GLU A 178 -23.59 -7.32 -14.86
N PHE A 179 -23.85 -8.45 -15.52
CA PHE A 179 -23.04 -8.89 -16.67
C PHE A 179 -23.29 -8.06 -17.93
N LEU A 180 -24.54 -7.61 -18.12
CA LEU A 180 -24.90 -6.72 -19.21
C LEU A 180 -24.18 -5.37 -19.09
N LYS A 181 -24.05 -4.86 -17.86
CA LYS A 181 -23.34 -3.60 -17.60
C LYS A 181 -21.86 -3.71 -17.95
N ASP A 182 -21.19 -4.78 -17.56
CA ASP A 182 -19.79 -5.01 -17.90
C ASP A 182 -19.57 -5.16 -19.41
N PHE A 183 -20.52 -5.79 -20.10
CA PHE A 183 -20.47 -5.91 -21.55
C PHE A 183 -20.76 -4.58 -22.24
N GLU A 184 -21.74 -3.82 -21.78
CA GLU A 184 -22.10 -2.51 -22.31
C GLU A 184 -20.96 -1.48 -22.09
N ASP A 185 -20.29 -1.55 -20.93
CA ASP A 185 -19.11 -0.74 -20.63
C ASP A 185 -17.93 -0.99 -21.60
N ILE A 186 -17.79 -2.24 -22.06
CA ILE A 186 -16.72 -2.65 -22.98
C ILE A 186 -17.12 -2.41 -24.45
N PHE A 187 -18.38 -2.64 -24.78
CA PHE A 187 -18.93 -2.55 -26.14
C PHE A 187 -20.20 -1.66 -26.18
N PRO A 188 -20.07 -0.35 -25.98
CA PRO A 188 -21.18 0.57 -25.93
C PRO A 188 -21.93 0.48 -27.20
N ASP A 189 -22.61 0.21 -27.90
CA ASP A 189 -23.30 0.14 -29.19
C ASP A 189 -23.43 -1.29 -29.79
N LYS A 190 -23.02 -2.33 -29.07
CA LYS A 190 -23.02 -3.69 -29.60
C LYS A 190 -23.94 -4.66 -28.88
N MET A 191 -24.83 -4.14 -27.99
CA MET A 191 -25.78 -4.99 -27.26
C MET A 191 -26.71 -5.78 -28.20
N ASP A 192 -27.14 -5.19 -29.32
CA ASP A 192 -27.97 -5.87 -30.28
C ASP A 192 -27.24 -6.98 -31.02
N THR A 193 -25.94 -6.80 -31.23
CA THR A 193 -25.05 -7.78 -31.85
C THR A 193 -24.61 -8.88 -30.89
N LEU A 194 -24.64 -8.64 -29.57
CA LEU A 194 -24.27 -9.63 -28.55
C LEU A 194 -25.12 -10.91 -28.71
N VAL A 195 -26.35 -10.75 -28.94
CA VAL A 195 -27.30 -11.87 -28.99
C VAL A 195 -27.18 -12.65 -30.29
N GLU A 196 -26.90 -11.97 -31.40
CA GLU A 196 -26.52 -12.65 -32.65
C GLU A 196 -25.23 -13.44 -32.46
N MET A 197 -24.29 -12.91 -31.71
CA MET A 197 -23.00 -13.56 -31.40
C MET A 197 -23.13 -14.72 -30.43
N MET A 198 -24.11 -14.73 -29.54
CA MET A 198 -24.37 -15.88 -28.67
C MET A 198 -24.79 -17.13 -29.47
N SER A 199 -25.24 -16.98 -30.69
CA SER A 199 -25.54 -18.09 -31.56
C SER A 199 -24.30 -18.87 -32.03
N SER A 200 -23.11 -18.25 -31.98
CA SER A 200 -21.86 -18.83 -32.47
C SER A 200 -20.64 -18.36 -31.70
N LYS A 201 -19.86 -19.31 -31.14
CA LYS A 201 -18.55 -19.03 -30.50
C LYS A 201 -17.59 -18.39 -31.50
N LYS A 202 -17.71 -18.63 -32.80
CA LYS A 202 -16.91 -18.07 -33.86
C LYS A 202 -17.19 -16.59 -34.06
N SER A 203 -18.47 -16.22 -34.19
CA SER A 203 -18.92 -14.83 -34.36
C SER A 203 -18.52 -13.98 -33.16
N PHE A 204 -18.55 -14.54 -31.94
CA PHE A 204 -18.08 -13.89 -30.74
C PHE A 204 -16.55 -13.69 -30.73
N ASN A 205 -15.79 -14.70 -31.16
CA ASN A 205 -14.35 -14.57 -31.33
C ASN A 205 -14.01 -13.57 -32.45
N ASP A 206 -14.78 -13.50 -33.52
CA ASP A 206 -14.58 -12.56 -34.62
C ASP A 206 -14.84 -11.11 -34.15
N LEU A 207 -15.82 -10.88 -33.25
CA LEU A 207 -16.01 -9.59 -32.61
C LEU A 207 -14.79 -9.21 -31.76
N VAL A 208 -14.34 -10.12 -30.89
CA VAL A 208 -13.14 -9.90 -30.06
C VAL A 208 -11.94 -9.61 -30.97
N GLN A 209 -11.82 -10.27 -32.11
CA GLN A 209 -10.76 -10.03 -33.09
C GLN A 209 -10.89 -8.67 -33.79
N SER A 210 -12.11 -8.19 -34.08
CA SER A 210 -12.33 -6.88 -34.72
C SER A 210 -11.90 -5.70 -33.83
N TYR A 211 -11.83 -5.91 -32.52
CA TYR A 211 -11.34 -4.92 -31.55
C TYR A 211 -9.84 -5.04 -31.24
N LYS A 212 -9.12 -5.96 -31.90
CA LYS A 212 -7.69 -6.18 -31.70
C LYS A 212 -6.78 -5.14 -32.34
N PHE A 213 -7.30 -4.03 -32.86
CA PHE A 213 -6.51 -3.10 -33.65
C PHE A 213 -5.24 -2.59 -32.97
N ASP A 214 -5.20 -2.50 -31.63
CA ASP A 214 -3.99 -2.04 -30.91
C ASP A 214 -3.51 -2.98 -29.79
N GLY A 215 -4.06 -4.17 -29.68
CA GLY A 215 -3.75 -5.07 -28.55
C GLY A 215 -4.23 -4.58 -27.17
N ILE A 216 -4.95 -3.46 -27.11
CA ILE A 216 -5.37 -2.81 -25.87
C ILE A 216 -6.78 -2.23 -26.04
N HIS A 217 -7.67 -2.58 -25.13
CA HIS A 217 -9.05 -2.01 -25.06
C HIS A 217 -9.15 -1.01 -23.92
N THR A 218 -10.05 -0.05 -24.06
CA THR A 218 -10.33 0.94 -23.01
C THR A 218 -11.64 0.63 -22.32
N LYS A 219 -11.65 0.59 -21.01
CA LYS A 219 -12.85 0.50 -20.17
C LYS A 219 -13.06 1.83 -19.45
N LYS A 220 -14.30 2.30 -19.40
CA LYS A 220 -14.71 3.40 -18.54
C LYS A 220 -15.25 2.83 -17.23
N SER A 221 -14.91 3.41 -16.12
CA SER A 221 -15.44 3.08 -14.81
C SER A 221 -15.73 4.36 -14.04
N HIS A 222 -16.87 4.43 -13.40
CA HIS A 222 -17.25 5.51 -12.48
C HIS A 222 -17.21 4.94 -11.06
N THR A 223 -16.22 5.33 -10.29
CA THR A 223 -16.08 4.92 -8.90
C THR A 223 -15.14 5.88 -8.16
N VAL A 224 -15.20 5.87 -6.85
CA VAL A 224 -14.24 6.61 -6.03
C VAL A 224 -12.84 6.04 -6.28
N LEU A 225 -11.87 6.92 -6.52
CA LEU A 225 -10.49 6.53 -6.84
C LEU A 225 -9.93 5.52 -5.84
N LYS A 226 -10.14 5.80 -4.54
CA LYS A 226 -9.63 4.95 -3.46
C LYS A 226 -10.18 3.53 -3.57
N ASP A 227 -11.48 3.39 -3.74
CA ASP A 227 -12.14 2.08 -3.81
C ASP A 227 -11.71 1.31 -5.06
N TYR A 228 -11.64 1.99 -6.20
CA TYR A 228 -11.15 1.41 -7.44
C TYR A 228 -9.73 0.85 -7.31
N VAL A 229 -8.81 1.64 -6.72
CA VAL A 229 -7.41 1.24 -6.53
C VAL A 229 -7.29 0.06 -5.56
N VAL A 230 -8.06 0.08 -4.46
CA VAL A 230 -8.07 -1.02 -3.48
C VAL A 230 -8.58 -2.31 -4.11
N GLU A 231 -9.71 -2.27 -4.78
CA GLU A 231 -10.32 -3.45 -5.40
C GLU A 231 -9.41 -4.08 -6.46
N ARG A 232 -8.80 -3.25 -7.30
CA ARG A 232 -8.09 -3.73 -8.49
C ARG A 232 -6.64 -4.10 -8.27
N TYR A 233 -5.92 -3.35 -7.40
CA TYR A 233 -4.46 -3.45 -7.30
C TYR A 233 -3.94 -3.99 -5.98
N LYS A 234 -4.75 -4.08 -4.92
CA LYS A 234 -4.30 -4.51 -3.59
C LYS A 234 -3.57 -5.85 -3.64
N GLU A 235 -4.21 -6.90 -4.10
CA GLU A 235 -3.63 -8.25 -4.11
C GLU A 235 -2.43 -8.35 -5.08
N LYS A 236 -2.52 -7.69 -6.22
CA LYS A 236 -1.47 -7.68 -7.24
C LYS A 236 -0.19 -7.04 -6.72
N LEU A 237 -0.27 -5.80 -6.23
CA LEU A 237 0.90 -5.07 -5.73
C LEU A 237 1.44 -5.67 -4.43
N GLU A 238 0.59 -6.26 -3.58
CA GLU A 238 1.03 -7.04 -2.43
C GLU A 238 1.81 -8.30 -2.85
N SER A 239 1.38 -9.00 -3.88
CA SER A 239 2.12 -10.14 -4.44
C SER A 239 3.52 -9.73 -4.92
N HIS A 240 3.66 -8.56 -5.56
CA HIS A 240 4.95 -8.04 -5.98
C HIS A 240 5.80 -7.57 -4.80
N TYR A 241 5.21 -6.90 -3.81
CA TYR A 241 5.90 -6.52 -2.57
C TYR A 241 6.53 -7.73 -1.86
N ASN A 242 5.87 -8.87 -1.86
CA ASN A 242 6.40 -10.08 -1.22
C ASN A 242 7.66 -10.64 -1.93
N LYS A 243 7.91 -10.23 -3.18
CA LYS A 243 9.04 -10.67 -4.01
C LYS A 243 10.20 -9.67 -4.06
N ILE A 244 10.06 -8.46 -3.49
CA ILE A 244 11.14 -7.46 -3.52
C ILE A 244 12.30 -7.88 -2.63
N ASP A 245 13.51 -7.42 -2.96
CA ASP A 245 14.67 -7.57 -2.11
C ASP A 245 14.63 -6.57 -0.93
N LYS A 246 14.06 -7.03 0.19
CA LYS A 246 13.95 -6.23 1.41
C LYS A 246 15.30 -5.91 2.03
N LYS A 247 16.30 -6.77 1.85
CA LYS A 247 17.66 -6.52 2.36
C LYS A 247 18.31 -5.36 1.61
N GLU A 248 18.16 -5.34 0.29
CA GLU A 248 18.72 -4.27 -0.54
C GLU A 248 18.08 -2.92 -0.21
N LEU A 249 16.75 -2.86 -0.04
CA LEU A 249 16.09 -1.63 0.39
C LEU A 249 16.68 -1.09 1.69
N VAL A 250 16.86 -1.95 2.71
CA VAL A 250 17.44 -1.53 4.00
C VAL A 250 18.88 -1.06 3.84
N ARG A 251 19.69 -1.71 2.98
CA ARG A 251 21.07 -1.27 2.68
C ARG A 251 21.08 0.11 2.03
N ILE A 252 20.20 0.37 1.06
CA ILE A 252 20.11 1.68 0.40
C ILE A 252 19.75 2.78 1.40
N THR A 253 18.87 2.50 2.37
CA THR A 253 18.51 3.48 3.41
C THR A 253 19.63 3.77 4.40
N GLY A 254 20.58 2.85 4.56
CA GLY A 254 21.65 2.93 5.54
C GLY A 254 21.21 2.91 7.00
N VAL A 255 19.95 2.57 7.27
CA VAL A 255 19.38 2.55 8.63
C VAL A 255 19.84 1.30 9.38
N THR A 256 20.46 1.50 10.55
CA THR A 256 20.96 0.42 11.40
C THR A 256 20.21 0.31 12.73
N VAL A 257 19.48 1.34 13.11
CA VAL A 257 18.65 1.39 14.33
C VAL A 257 17.24 1.76 13.96
N CYS A 258 16.25 1.14 14.57
CA CYS A 258 14.84 1.41 14.31
C CYS A 258 14.51 2.91 14.48
N PRO A 259 14.08 3.62 13.43
CA PRO A 259 13.83 5.06 13.47
C PRO A 259 12.61 5.42 14.34
N TYR A 260 11.68 4.47 14.52
CA TYR A 260 10.53 4.69 15.36
C TYR A 260 10.86 4.74 16.84
N CYS A 261 11.60 3.77 17.36
CA CYS A 261 11.89 3.67 18.79
C CYS A 261 13.31 4.07 19.20
N ASN A 262 14.28 4.07 18.29
CA ASN A 262 15.71 4.24 18.60
C ASN A 262 16.27 3.28 19.70
N ARG A 263 15.60 2.12 19.92
CA ARG A 263 15.97 1.15 20.96
C ARG A 263 16.61 -0.12 20.42
N ASN A 264 16.28 -0.53 19.21
CA ASN A 264 16.66 -1.82 18.68
C ASN A 264 17.50 -1.64 17.42
N PHE A 265 18.56 -2.44 17.31
CA PHE A 265 19.22 -2.63 16.03
C PHE A 265 18.30 -3.26 15.02
N ILE A 266 18.42 -2.83 13.78
CA ILE A 266 17.83 -3.44 12.59
C ILE A 266 18.97 -3.73 11.62
N ASN A 267 19.52 -4.94 11.70
CA ASN A 267 20.70 -5.31 10.96
C ASN A 267 20.36 -6.12 9.72
N VAL A 268 21.08 -5.83 8.64
CA VAL A 268 21.05 -6.62 7.40
C VAL A 268 22.48 -7.08 7.11
N THR A 269 22.64 -8.39 7.05
CA THR A 269 23.86 -9.06 6.62
C THR A 269 23.57 -9.89 5.36
N GLU A 270 24.55 -10.55 4.81
CA GLU A 270 24.34 -11.47 3.69
C GLU A 270 23.36 -12.60 4.07
N GLU A 271 23.49 -13.14 5.28
CA GLU A 271 22.69 -14.29 5.74
C GLU A 271 21.42 -13.87 6.49
N ALA A 272 21.44 -12.78 7.26
CA ALA A 272 20.37 -12.40 8.17
C ALA A 272 19.74 -11.03 7.84
N ASN A 273 18.46 -10.92 8.17
CA ASN A 273 17.72 -9.65 8.19
C ASN A 273 16.85 -9.60 9.44
N THR A 274 17.19 -8.71 10.39
CA THR A 274 16.40 -8.47 11.60
C THR A 274 15.43 -7.30 11.45
N SER A 275 15.46 -6.62 10.31
CA SER A 275 14.52 -5.54 10.01
C SER A 275 13.21 -6.06 9.44
N GLN A 276 12.16 -5.30 9.64
CA GLN A 276 10.92 -5.39 8.90
C GLN A 276 10.68 -4.09 8.13
N LEU A 277 9.94 -4.17 7.03
CA LEU A 277 9.51 -3.00 6.29
C LEU A 277 8.07 -2.68 6.68
N ASP A 278 7.90 -1.57 7.37
CA ASP A 278 6.59 -1.02 7.67
C ASP A 278 6.10 -0.15 6.52
N HIS A 279 4.83 -0.29 6.14
CA HIS A 279 4.18 0.63 5.22
C HIS A 279 3.66 1.84 6.01
N PHE A 280 4.30 3.01 5.84
CA PHE A 280 3.87 4.22 6.54
C PHE A 280 2.41 4.54 6.24
N PHE A 281 2.04 4.65 4.97
CA PHE A 281 0.65 4.61 4.52
C PHE A 281 0.25 3.13 4.31
N PRO A 282 -0.76 2.63 5.02
CA PRO A 282 -1.12 1.22 5.01
C PRO A 282 -1.45 0.72 3.60
N LYS A 283 -0.81 -0.36 3.15
CA LYS A 283 -1.03 -0.95 1.81
C LYS A 283 -2.47 -1.39 1.55
N ASN A 284 -3.22 -1.68 2.61
CA ASN A 284 -4.63 -2.05 2.52
C ASN A 284 -5.53 -0.88 2.12
N GLU A 285 -5.15 0.34 2.48
CA GLU A 285 -5.86 1.58 2.15
C GLU A 285 -5.28 2.27 0.92
N TYR A 286 -3.98 2.16 0.71
CA TYR A 286 -3.22 2.82 -0.36
C TYR A 286 -2.34 1.82 -1.12
N PRO A 287 -2.93 0.88 -1.89
CA PRO A 287 -2.15 -0.16 -2.58
C PRO A 287 -1.09 0.40 -3.54
N LEU A 288 -1.33 1.55 -4.17
CA LEU A 288 -0.36 2.21 -5.06
C LEU A 288 0.96 2.53 -4.36
N PHE A 289 0.95 2.69 -3.03
CA PHE A 289 2.14 2.98 -2.24
C PHE A 289 2.86 1.72 -1.74
N ALA A 290 2.34 0.52 -2.03
CA ALA A 290 2.91 -0.74 -1.55
C ALA A 290 4.36 -0.96 -1.99
N LEU A 291 4.75 -0.41 -3.15
CA LEU A 291 6.08 -0.53 -3.74
C LEU A 291 6.87 0.80 -3.73
N CYS A 292 6.32 1.87 -3.13
CA CYS A 292 6.99 3.16 -3.07
C CYS A 292 8.12 3.14 -2.03
N PHE A 293 9.33 3.50 -2.46
CA PHE A 293 10.54 3.43 -1.64
C PHE A 293 10.38 4.20 -0.33
N TYR A 294 9.92 5.45 -0.39
CA TYR A 294 9.77 6.32 0.78
C TYR A 294 8.46 6.10 1.58
N ASN A 295 7.67 5.09 1.19
CA ASN A 295 6.59 4.55 2.02
C ASN A 295 7.01 3.35 2.87
N LEU A 296 8.19 2.76 2.58
CA LEU A 296 8.72 1.58 3.24
C LEU A 296 9.74 1.96 4.29
N ILE A 297 9.36 1.86 5.55
CA ILE A 297 10.18 2.26 6.69
C ILE A 297 10.87 1.02 7.29
N PRO A 298 12.21 0.91 7.23
CA PRO A 298 12.93 -0.12 7.96
C PRO A 298 12.66 0.04 9.46
N SER A 299 12.15 -0.99 10.11
CA SER A 299 11.75 -0.93 11.51
C SER A 299 12.02 -2.25 12.24
N CYS A 300 12.04 -2.22 13.57
CA CYS A 300 12.11 -3.44 14.36
C CYS A 300 10.74 -4.12 14.44
N TYR A 301 10.74 -5.43 14.66
CA TYR A 301 9.52 -6.24 14.79
C TYR A 301 8.52 -5.66 15.79
N GLY A 302 8.99 -5.23 16.98
CA GLY A 302 8.11 -4.71 18.02
C GLY A 302 7.36 -3.44 17.59
N CYS A 303 8.03 -2.50 16.91
CA CYS A 303 7.40 -1.29 16.40
C CYS A 303 6.45 -1.57 15.25
N ASN A 304 6.86 -2.40 14.29
CA ASN A 304 6.02 -2.77 13.16
C ASN A 304 4.75 -3.47 13.62
N ASN A 305 4.86 -4.42 14.55
CA ASN A 305 3.72 -5.16 15.08
C ASN A 305 2.76 -4.27 15.89
N LYS A 306 3.29 -3.37 16.76
CA LYS A 306 2.46 -2.44 17.52
C LYS A 306 1.78 -1.38 16.64
N LYS A 307 2.48 -0.87 15.63
CA LYS A 307 1.87 0.03 14.65
C LYS A 307 0.78 -0.68 13.87
N SER A 308 1.05 -1.88 13.34
CA SER A 308 0.09 -2.68 12.55
C SER A 308 -0.72 -1.81 11.59
N THR A 309 -2.05 -1.69 11.81
CA THR A 309 -2.96 -0.84 11.04
C THR A 309 -3.14 0.56 11.63
N SER A 310 -2.50 0.88 12.76
CA SER A 310 -2.59 2.21 13.36
C SER A 310 -1.95 3.27 12.46
N LYS A 311 -2.59 4.43 12.38
CA LYS A 311 -2.04 5.56 11.63
C LYS A 311 -0.94 6.23 12.42
N PHE A 312 0.24 6.36 11.82
CA PHE A 312 1.27 7.27 12.27
C PHE A 312 1.11 8.62 11.57
N TYR A 313 1.44 9.66 12.27
CA TYR A 313 1.30 11.03 11.80
C TYR A 313 2.59 11.60 11.23
N ILE A 314 3.73 11.12 11.72
CA ILE A 314 5.06 11.63 11.34
C ILE A 314 5.88 10.51 10.72
N SER A 315 6.26 10.72 9.46
CA SER A 315 7.16 9.81 8.76
C SER A 315 8.62 10.11 9.13
N PRO A 316 9.46 9.10 9.32
CA PRO A 316 10.91 9.31 9.42
C PRO A 316 11.54 9.95 8.17
N TYR A 317 10.85 9.93 7.03
CA TYR A 317 11.26 10.59 5.78
C TYR A 317 10.71 12.01 5.62
N ASP A 318 10.02 12.56 6.62
CA ASP A 318 9.46 13.91 6.56
C ASP A 318 10.54 14.97 6.78
N GLU A 319 11.10 15.49 5.70
CA GLU A 319 12.13 16.53 5.71
C GLU A 319 11.59 17.91 6.15
N SER A 320 10.26 18.09 6.23
CA SER A 320 9.66 19.35 6.67
C SER A 320 9.78 19.59 8.17
N ILE A 321 10.10 18.54 8.94
CA ILE A 321 10.26 18.61 10.38
C ILE A 321 11.74 18.64 10.75
N THR A 322 12.29 19.84 10.84
CA THR A 322 13.73 20.06 11.11
C THR A 322 14.11 19.83 12.56
N ASP A 323 13.22 20.11 13.51
CA ASP A 323 13.51 20.13 14.93
C ASP A 323 12.82 19.02 15.72
N ILE A 324 12.69 17.83 15.10
CA ILE A 324 12.06 16.67 15.74
C ILE A 324 12.74 16.30 17.07
N ASP A 325 14.03 16.60 17.18
CA ASP A 325 14.85 16.37 18.36
C ASP A 325 14.40 17.26 19.55
N GLU A 326 14.03 18.50 19.27
CA GLU A 326 13.53 19.44 20.29
C GLU A 326 12.08 19.14 20.70
N LEU A 327 11.31 18.55 19.79
CA LEU A 327 9.91 18.24 20.02
C LEU A 327 9.68 17.07 20.98
N LEU A 328 10.70 16.20 21.15
CA LEU A 328 10.65 15.06 22.05
C LEU A 328 11.98 14.91 22.76
N LYS A 329 12.01 15.28 24.03
CA LYS A 329 13.16 15.12 24.92
C LYS A 329 12.88 14.07 25.97
N PHE A 330 13.88 13.22 26.21
CA PHE A 330 13.89 12.35 27.39
C PHE A 330 14.41 13.12 28.60
N SER A 331 13.90 12.78 29.75
CA SER A 331 14.31 13.35 31.04
C SER A 331 14.28 12.25 32.10
N LEU A 332 14.87 12.50 33.22
CA LEU A 332 14.84 11.57 34.35
C LEU A 332 14.02 12.13 35.51
N ASN A 333 13.42 11.23 36.29
CA ASN A 333 12.76 11.54 37.55
C ASN A 333 13.32 10.61 38.63
N ILE A 334 13.92 11.19 39.67
CA ILE A 334 14.47 10.44 40.80
C ILE A 334 13.37 10.30 41.87
N LYS A 335 12.98 9.06 42.15
CA LYS A 335 11.93 8.73 43.11
C LYS A 335 12.39 8.65 44.57
N SER A 336 13.67 8.28 44.76
CA SER A 336 14.23 8.16 46.09
C SER A 336 15.74 8.49 46.11
N ALA A 337 16.26 8.81 47.25
CA ALA A 337 17.71 9.11 47.42
C ALA A 337 18.64 7.91 47.21
N ASP A 338 18.10 6.69 47.13
CA ASP A 338 18.86 5.46 46.86
C ASP A 338 19.15 5.21 45.37
N PHE A 339 18.94 6.19 44.51
CA PHE A 339 19.10 6.05 43.06
C PHE A 339 20.52 5.64 42.66
N ILE A 340 21.53 5.96 43.47
CA ILE A 340 22.92 5.58 43.21
C ILE A 340 23.08 4.05 43.26
N ASN A 341 22.40 3.39 44.20
CA ASN A 341 22.52 1.94 44.42
C ASN A 341 21.38 1.14 43.77
N ASN A 342 20.27 1.78 43.47
CA ASN A 342 19.05 1.12 42.97
C ASN A 342 18.47 1.84 41.76
N SER A 343 18.59 1.23 40.57
CA SER A 343 18.06 1.76 39.31
C SER A 343 16.53 1.85 39.30
N GLU A 344 15.80 1.07 40.11
CA GLU A 344 14.33 1.15 40.21
C GLU A 344 13.86 2.50 40.81
N SER A 345 14.79 3.21 41.47
CA SER A 345 14.55 4.58 41.97
C SER A 345 14.61 5.65 40.87
N ILE A 346 14.88 5.28 39.62
CA ILE A 346 14.98 6.18 38.48
C ILE A 346 13.85 5.86 37.49
N ASP A 347 13.05 6.88 37.15
CA ASP A 347 12.15 6.82 36.02
C ASP A 347 12.70 7.61 34.82
N ILE A 348 12.59 7.02 33.64
CA ILE A 348 12.82 7.73 32.37
C ILE A 348 11.47 8.23 31.90
N ILE A 349 11.35 9.52 31.68
CA ILE A 349 10.13 10.20 31.26
C ILE A 349 10.36 10.96 29.94
N ILE A 350 9.27 11.28 29.27
CA ILE A 350 9.28 12.25 28.16
C ILE A 350 8.98 13.61 28.79
N LYS A 351 9.87 14.59 28.55
CA LYS A 351 9.71 15.94 29.10
C LYS A 351 8.42 16.58 28.57
N ASP A 352 7.64 17.21 29.46
CA ASP A 352 6.35 17.83 29.15
C ASP A 352 5.41 16.88 28.37
N ASP A 353 5.37 15.63 28.78
CA ASP A 353 4.45 14.63 28.22
C ASP A 353 3.00 14.96 28.59
N ILE A 354 2.08 14.41 27.82
CA ILE A 354 0.64 14.58 28.05
C ILE A 354 0.01 13.28 28.56
N SER A 355 -1.04 13.38 29.36
CA SER A 355 -1.73 12.21 29.90
C SER A 355 -2.42 11.38 28.80
N GLU A 356 -2.76 10.14 29.12
CA GLU A 356 -3.52 9.30 28.19
C GLU A 356 -4.92 9.86 27.93
N GLU A 357 -5.53 10.50 28.93
CA GLU A 357 -6.83 11.16 28.83
C GLU A 357 -6.75 12.34 27.84
N GLU A 358 -5.70 13.14 27.93
CA GLU A 358 -5.45 14.24 26.99
C GLU A 358 -5.19 13.71 25.57
N LEU A 359 -4.41 12.61 25.40
CA LEU A 359 -4.19 11.98 24.12
C LEU A 359 -5.51 11.51 23.46
N LYS A 360 -6.41 10.91 24.23
CA LYS A 360 -7.74 10.49 23.76
C LYS A 360 -8.60 11.68 23.33
N GLN A 361 -8.57 12.78 24.10
CA GLN A 361 -9.30 14.01 23.76
C GLN A 361 -8.77 14.67 22.47
N LEU A 362 -7.48 14.50 22.15
CA LEU A 362 -6.88 15.01 20.92
C LEU A 362 -7.40 14.26 19.67
N GLU A 363 -7.96 13.05 19.80
CA GLU A 363 -8.50 12.30 18.65
C GLU A 363 -9.69 13.01 17.99
N SER A 364 -10.40 13.83 18.73
CA SER A 364 -11.55 14.60 18.24
C SER A 364 -11.18 15.97 17.65
N LYS A 365 -9.90 16.37 17.64
CA LYS A 365 -9.46 17.67 17.11
C LYS A 365 -9.02 17.57 15.66
N ASP A 366 -9.54 18.46 14.83
CA ASP A 366 -9.24 18.50 13.38
C ASP A 366 -7.79 18.87 13.05
N LYS A 367 -7.09 19.57 13.97
CA LYS A 367 -5.68 19.98 13.75
C LYS A 367 -4.85 19.71 14.99
N LEU A 368 -3.88 18.80 14.82
CA LEU A 368 -2.86 18.50 15.83
C LEU A 368 -1.57 19.25 15.51
N SER A 369 -0.90 19.77 16.57
CA SER A 369 0.48 20.28 16.43
C SER A 369 1.44 19.12 16.08
N VAL A 370 2.61 19.45 15.52
CA VAL A 370 3.63 18.43 15.19
C VAL A 370 4.02 17.64 16.44
N ARG A 371 4.19 18.32 17.57
CA ARG A 371 4.51 17.67 18.87
C ARG A 371 3.40 16.70 19.30
N GLN A 372 2.13 17.09 19.24
CA GLN A 372 1.01 16.21 19.57
C GLN A 372 0.95 14.98 18.66
N LYS A 373 1.19 15.15 17.37
CA LYS A 373 1.32 14.04 16.40
C LYS A 373 2.41 13.06 16.83
N LEU A 374 3.60 13.58 17.17
CA LEU A 374 4.73 12.77 17.59
C LEU A 374 4.43 12.01 18.91
N LEU A 375 3.81 12.66 19.88
CA LEU A 375 3.43 12.01 21.15
C LEU A 375 2.40 10.89 20.92
N LYS A 376 1.45 11.07 20.01
CA LYS A 376 0.52 9.99 19.63
C LYS A 376 1.26 8.81 18.98
N ASP A 377 2.18 9.06 18.06
CA ASP A 377 2.99 8.00 17.47
C ASP A 377 3.81 7.25 18.53
N LYS A 378 4.38 7.97 19.50
CA LYS A 378 5.13 7.39 20.61
C LYS A 378 4.25 6.59 21.58
N TYR A 379 3.01 7.00 21.76
CA TYR A 379 2.03 6.25 22.56
C TYR A 379 1.70 4.91 21.90
N VAL A 380 1.45 4.89 20.60
CA VAL A 380 1.14 3.64 19.86
C VAL A 380 2.24 2.58 20.05
N ILE A 381 3.51 2.96 20.00
CA ILE A 381 4.63 2.03 20.20
C ILE A 381 5.05 1.85 21.65
N ASP A 382 4.29 2.41 22.59
CA ASP A 382 4.50 2.31 24.02
C ASP A 382 5.91 2.75 24.46
N THR A 383 6.34 3.90 23.95
CA THR A 383 7.67 4.43 24.24
C THR A 383 7.89 4.62 25.74
N ARG A 384 6.88 5.11 26.47
CA ARG A 384 6.97 5.37 27.91
C ARG A 384 7.38 4.14 28.72
N SER A 385 6.63 3.02 28.56
CA SER A 385 6.91 1.81 29.33
C SER A 385 8.24 1.15 28.88
N LEU A 386 8.50 1.17 27.57
CA LEU A 386 9.66 0.51 27.00
C LEU A 386 11.00 1.18 27.37
N TYR A 387 10.99 2.51 27.54
CA TYR A 387 12.21 3.23 27.94
C TYR A 387 12.54 3.11 29.41
N LYS A 388 11.53 2.92 30.29
CA LYS A 388 11.76 2.64 31.72
C LYS A 388 12.66 1.42 31.99
N LEU A 389 12.67 0.47 31.05
CA LEU A 389 13.52 -0.73 31.13
C LEU A 389 15.03 -0.41 31.07
N HIS A 390 15.42 0.82 30.77
CA HIS A 390 16.82 1.26 30.59
C HIS A 390 17.28 2.16 31.73
N ALA A 391 16.65 2.08 32.92
CA ALA A 391 17.01 2.85 34.10
C ALA A 391 18.45 2.56 34.60
N ASP A 392 18.96 1.36 34.38
CA ASP A 392 20.35 0.96 34.64
C ASP A 392 21.37 1.82 33.85
N ILE A 393 21.07 2.09 32.59
CA ILE A 393 21.93 2.96 31.75
C ILE A 393 21.95 4.38 32.32
N VAL A 394 20.78 4.91 32.75
CA VAL A 394 20.71 6.24 33.35
C VAL A 394 21.48 6.29 34.68
N GLN A 395 21.40 5.23 35.48
CA GLN A 395 22.20 5.11 36.70
C GLN A 395 23.71 5.17 36.39
N GLU A 396 24.16 4.47 35.34
CA GLU A 396 25.58 4.57 34.92
C GLU A 396 25.97 5.97 34.46
N LEU A 397 25.08 6.73 33.82
CA LEU A 397 25.32 8.11 33.44
C LEU A 397 25.47 9.00 34.68
N LEU A 398 24.68 8.79 35.73
CA LEU A 398 24.81 9.51 37.00
C LEU A 398 26.12 9.20 37.68
N TRP A 399 26.58 7.93 37.70
CA TRP A 399 27.91 7.58 38.20
C TRP A 399 29.02 8.25 37.40
N LYS A 400 28.91 8.29 36.09
CA LYS A 400 29.87 8.95 35.21
C LYS A 400 29.90 10.45 35.45
N HIS A 401 28.76 11.09 35.71
CA HIS A 401 28.67 12.51 36.03
C HIS A 401 29.51 12.86 37.29
N GLU A 402 29.43 12.03 38.35
CA GLU A 402 30.20 12.22 39.57
C GLU A 402 31.71 12.06 39.33
N ILE A 403 32.11 11.17 38.41
CA ILE A 403 33.52 10.84 38.17
C ILE A 403 34.12 11.79 37.11
N TYR A 404 33.42 12.05 36.02
CA TYR A 404 33.97 12.78 34.87
C TYR A 404 33.60 14.25 34.89
N ASN A 405 34.14 14.96 35.89
CA ASN A 405 34.01 16.40 36.04
C ASN A 405 34.81 17.17 34.97
N LYS A 406 34.74 18.52 34.99
CA LYS A 406 35.39 19.38 34.00
C LYS A 406 36.93 19.20 33.99
N ASP A 407 37.53 18.99 35.16
CA ASP A 407 39.00 18.83 35.29
C ASP A 407 39.44 17.51 34.65
N TYR A 408 38.66 16.43 34.83
CA TYR A 408 38.91 15.16 34.17
C TYR A 408 38.83 15.28 32.64
N LYS A 409 37.78 15.93 32.11
CA LYS A 409 37.64 16.16 30.69
C LYS A 409 38.82 16.96 30.11
N SER A 410 39.22 18.03 30.79
CA SER A 410 40.34 18.86 30.39
C SER A 410 41.65 18.05 30.40
N GLY A 411 41.86 17.20 31.41
CA GLY A 411 43.01 16.31 31.49
C GLY A 411 43.02 15.27 30.36
N LEU A 412 41.87 14.68 30.05
CA LEU A 412 41.72 13.73 28.94
C LEU A 412 42.06 14.39 27.60
N TYR A 413 41.57 15.61 27.38
CA TYR A 413 41.86 16.40 26.18
C TYR A 413 43.35 16.65 26.04
N GLN A 414 44.04 17.06 27.15
CA GLN A 414 45.48 17.31 27.14
C GLN A 414 46.31 16.05 26.81
N ILE A 415 45.91 14.89 27.34
CA ILE A 415 46.56 13.60 27.02
C ILE A 415 46.47 13.31 25.51
N PHE A 416 45.35 13.58 24.86
CA PHE A 416 45.23 13.38 23.43
C PHE A 416 46.09 14.35 22.62
N VAL A 417 46.10 15.64 22.99
CA VAL A 417 46.96 16.65 22.38
C VAL A 417 48.41 16.24 22.49
N ASP A 418 48.87 15.85 23.68
CA ASP A 418 50.24 15.44 23.94
C ASP A 418 50.62 14.16 23.15
N SER A 419 49.66 13.30 22.88
CA SER A 419 49.86 12.11 22.04
C SER A 419 49.80 12.38 20.54
N GLY A 420 49.64 13.64 20.13
CA GLY A 420 49.53 14.05 18.72
C GLY A 420 48.19 13.64 18.06
N LYS A 421 47.19 13.36 18.86
CA LYS A 421 45.82 13.02 18.38
C LYS A 421 44.92 14.22 18.61
N SER A 422 44.09 14.51 17.61
CA SER A 422 43.03 15.51 17.70
C SER A 422 41.67 14.82 17.69
N PHE A 423 40.89 15.05 18.73
CA PHE A 423 39.50 14.60 18.83
C PHE A 423 38.59 15.82 18.97
N SER A 424 37.43 15.77 18.34
CA SER A 424 36.38 16.75 18.54
C SER A 424 35.72 16.56 19.92
N ASP A 425 35.05 17.59 20.42
CA ASP A 425 34.29 17.51 21.68
C ASP A 425 33.26 16.39 21.65
N SER A 426 32.56 16.20 20.54
CA SER A 426 31.58 15.10 20.37
C SER A 426 32.22 13.71 20.42
N GLU A 427 33.47 13.55 19.96
CA GLU A 427 34.21 12.29 20.08
C GLU A 427 34.65 12.02 21.52
N ILE A 428 35.05 13.06 22.24
CA ILE A 428 35.38 12.96 23.68
C ILE A 428 34.11 12.63 24.47
N ASP A 429 33.02 13.34 24.23
CA ASP A 429 31.72 13.06 24.85
C ASP A 429 31.29 11.62 24.58
N ARG A 430 31.45 11.16 23.35
CA ARG A 430 31.14 9.77 22.96
C ARG A 430 32.02 8.75 23.71
N MET A 431 33.28 9.04 23.95
CA MET A 431 34.17 8.17 24.76
C MET A 431 33.67 8.08 26.21
N ILE A 432 33.19 9.19 26.78
CA ILE A 432 32.70 9.26 28.15
C ILE A 432 31.33 8.53 28.26
N VAL A 433 30.38 8.90 27.47
CA VAL A 433 29.01 8.35 27.60
C VAL A 433 28.86 6.98 26.96
N GLY A 434 29.65 6.66 25.94
CA GLY A 434 29.57 5.41 25.20
C GLY A 434 28.52 5.40 24.06
N TYR A 435 27.92 6.54 23.75
CA TYR A 435 26.86 6.69 22.73
C TYR A 435 27.14 7.90 21.85
N TYR A 436 26.50 7.94 20.65
CA TYR A 436 26.58 9.14 19.81
C TYR A 436 25.81 10.28 20.45
N THR A 437 26.46 11.44 20.57
CA THR A 437 25.88 12.64 21.19
C THR A 437 25.42 13.68 20.16
N ASP A 438 25.83 13.52 18.91
CA ASP A 438 25.45 14.38 17.80
C ASP A 438 24.18 13.86 17.12
N LYS A 439 23.27 14.77 16.74
CA LYS A 439 21.93 14.47 16.18
C LYS A 439 22.00 13.60 14.93
N GLU A 440 23.01 13.85 14.09
CA GLU A 440 23.14 13.18 12.80
C GLU A 440 23.46 11.69 12.93
N ASN A 441 24.01 11.28 14.07
CA ASN A 441 24.48 9.93 14.35
C ASN A 441 23.61 9.15 15.35
N TYR A 442 22.49 9.70 15.82
CA TYR A 442 21.57 8.96 16.71
C TYR A 442 21.06 7.64 16.11
N GLY A 443 21.00 7.54 14.79
CA GLY A 443 20.62 6.32 14.08
C GLY A 443 21.68 5.23 14.05
N ASN A 444 22.92 5.50 14.51
CA ASN A 444 24.03 4.55 14.43
C ASN A 444 24.16 3.63 15.66
N ARG A 445 23.55 4.02 16.80
CA ARG A 445 23.54 3.20 18.02
C ARG A 445 22.18 3.34 18.74
N PRO A 446 21.60 2.22 19.21
CA PRO A 446 20.38 2.26 20.01
C PRO A 446 20.54 3.18 21.24
N LEU A 447 19.44 3.82 21.63
CA LEU A 447 19.34 4.69 22.81
C LEU A 447 20.13 6.00 22.77
N SER A 448 20.87 6.28 21.67
CA SER A 448 21.69 7.49 21.58
C SER A 448 20.93 8.78 21.89
N LYS A 449 19.68 8.90 21.40
CA LYS A 449 18.83 10.07 21.69
C LYS A 449 18.55 10.23 23.19
N MET A 450 18.11 9.16 23.86
CA MET A 450 17.82 9.18 25.30
C MET A 450 19.08 9.50 26.12
N VAL A 451 20.18 8.82 25.81
CA VAL A 451 21.44 9.02 26.51
C VAL A 451 21.92 10.46 26.37
N THR A 452 21.83 11.03 25.17
CA THR A 452 22.22 12.42 24.93
C THR A 452 21.37 13.40 25.71
N ASP A 453 20.04 13.25 25.66
CA ASP A 453 19.13 14.15 26.37
C ASP A 453 19.38 14.15 27.87
N ILE A 454 19.51 12.97 28.47
CA ILE A 454 19.76 12.82 29.90
C ILE A 454 21.19 13.30 30.27
N SER A 455 22.19 12.99 29.46
CA SER A 455 23.55 13.43 29.67
C SER A 455 23.69 14.96 29.64
N LYS A 456 22.95 15.63 28.75
CA LYS A 456 22.85 17.11 28.74
C LYS A 456 22.15 17.65 29.97
N GLU A 457 21.03 17.03 30.35
CA GLU A 457 20.23 17.44 31.51
C GLU A 457 21.05 17.39 32.82
N ILE A 458 21.86 16.33 33.01
CA ILE A 458 22.72 16.21 34.20
C ILE A 458 24.06 16.94 34.08
N GLY A 459 24.35 17.59 32.93
CA GLY A 459 25.61 18.32 32.71
C GLY A 459 26.81 17.42 32.44
N LEU A 460 26.63 16.14 32.11
CA LEU A 460 27.73 15.23 31.77
C LEU A 460 28.31 15.54 30.38
N VAL A 461 27.52 16.01 29.43
CA VAL A 461 27.96 16.53 28.14
C VAL A 461 27.49 17.96 27.94
N GLY A 462 28.23 18.76 27.13
CA GLY A 462 27.87 20.15 26.87
C GLY A 462 26.62 20.31 26.03
N GLU A 463 25.93 21.47 26.13
CA GLU A 463 24.99 21.88 25.10
C GLU A 463 25.77 22.20 23.82
N GLU A 464 25.25 21.78 22.66
CA GLU A 464 25.79 22.23 21.37
C GLU A 464 25.66 23.75 21.31
N GLY A 465 26.80 24.46 21.23
CA GLY A 465 26.88 25.91 21.14
C GLY A 465 26.41 26.44 19.80
#